data_742aef60475fa9e0a7c824df65e52b7e
#
_entry.id   742aef60475fa9e0a7c824df65e52b7e
#
_cell.length_a   1.000
_cell.length_b   1.000
_cell.length_c   1.000
_cell.angle_alpha   90.00
_cell.angle_beta   90.00
_cell.angle_gamma   90.00
#
_symmetry.space_group_name_H-M   'P 1'
#
loop_
_entity.id
_entity.type
_entity.pdbx_description
1 polymer ?
#
loop_
_entity_poly.entity_id
_entity_poly.type
_entity_poly.pdbx_seq_one_letter_code
_entity_poly.pdbx_strand_id
1 'polypeptide(L)'
;MNQTSCFSPAHILLPAEQIPLEQWGCVACDQFTSDRSYWERAAEAAAGSPSALNLILPEVYLEESDVPARVAKIHETMEDYAHNVLTRAVDGFIYVERTERSGRVRQGLVGKIDLEAYSYAQGARPAIRPSERTVEERIPPRMAVRRGACLETPHVMMLADDPACTLIEPIGARKNELRKVYEGELMLGGGHIAGWAVEDPALLARIDAALQGLGSQEVFDAKYPEARGAKPLTLAVGDGNHSLASAKAYWEELKPTLTPEQRETHPARWCLAEVCNVHSPAIEIEPIHRVLFNVDCGAVLLALISWSDGNMAGICFGSSKKQSFTLAGPHIANVLSFEDPVAPLTVGTIDEFIEYFMARHKEARVDYVHDEPAVRALTKQGGVGFLLPPFEKSDLFKGIVMGGVLPRKTFSMGHAEEKRYYIECRKIIE
;
A
#
# COMPACT_ATOMS: atom_id res chain seq x y z
N MET A 1 14.90 -6.82 27.81
CA MET A 1 15.31 -6.43 26.45
C MET A 1 14.29 -5.39 25.99
N ASN A 2 14.72 -4.15 25.74
CA ASN A 2 13.83 -3.16 25.16
C ASN A 2 13.42 -3.70 23.78
N GLN A 3 12.13 -3.91 23.59
CA GLN A 3 11.59 -4.35 22.31
C GLN A 3 11.82 -3.20 21.32
N THR A 4 12.71 -3.38 20.36
CA THR A 4 12.98 -2.38 19.32
C THR A 4 11.66 -2.11 18.61
N SER A 5 11.30 -0.85 18.48
CA SER A 5 10.08 -0.46 17.78
C SER A 5 10.10 -0.99 16.34
N CYS A 6 8.96 -1.46 15.83
CA CYS A 6 8.85 -1.97 14.46
C CYS A 6 9.04 -0.89 13.37
N PHE A 7 9.04 0.39 13.77
CA PHE A 7 9.32 1.56 12.94
C PHE A 7 10.28 2.49 13.68
N SER A 8 11.33 2.95 13.03
CA SER A 8 12.44 3.67 13.70
C SER A 8 13.08 4.72 12.78
N PRO A 9 13.86 5.66 13.37
CA PRO A 9 14.64 6.62 12.60
C PRO A 9 15.58 5.94 11.62
N ALA A 10 15.87 6.62 10.50
CA ALA A 10 16.77 6.13 9.47
C ALA A 10 17.81 7.18 9.07
N HIS A 11 18.91 6.74 8.49
CA HIS A 11 19.81 7.61 7.73
C HIS A 11 19.21 7.77 6.32
N ILE A 12 18.49 8.86 6.12
CA ILE A 12 17.71 9.13 4.90
C ILE A 12 18.53 10.05 4.00
N LEU A 13 18.76 9.60 2.78
CA LEU A 13 19.51 10.36 1.77
C LEU A 13 18.53 11.15 0.89
N LEU A 14 18.93 12.36 0.53
CA LEU A 14 18.17 13.28 -0.31
C LEU A 14 19.01 13.81 -1.46
N PRO A 15 18.40 14.10 -2.63
CA PRO A 15 19.09 14.71 -3.74
C PRO A 15 19.64 16.09 -3.35
N ALA A 16 20.67 16.54 -4.07
CA ALA A 16 21.20 17.87 -3.92
C ALA A 16 20.09 18.93 -4.08
N GLU A 17 20.17 20.04 -3.34
CA GLU A 17 19.09 21.02 -3.21
C GLU A 17 18.69 21.69 -4.54
N GLN A 18 19.64 21.82 -5.47
CA GLN A 18 19.40 22.40 -6.78
C GLN A 18 18.62 21.51 -7.75
N ILE A 19 18.38 20.23 -7.42
CA ILE A 19 17.60 19.30 -8.26
C ILE A 19 16.11 19.53 -7.98
N PRO A 20 15.33 19.99 -8.99
CA PRO A 20 13.90 20.24 -8.79
C PRO A 20 13.14 18.95 -8.50
N LEU A 21 12.22 18.98 -7.52
CA LEU A 21 11.40 17.79 -7.17
C LEU A 21 10.53 17.33 -8.34
N GLU A 22 10.08 18.24 -9.19
CA GLU A 22 9.30 17.93 -10.40
C GLU A 22 10.07 17.07 -11.41
N GLN A 23 11.41 17.14 -11.41
CA GLN A 23 12.27 16.28 -12.22
C GLN A 23 12.77 15.06 -11.44
N TRP A 24 12.98 15.23 -10.12
CA TRP A 24 13.47 14.17 -9.27
C TRP A 24 12.41 13.12 -8.95
N GLY A 25 11.26 13.53 -8.40
CA GLY A 25 10.27 12.64 -7.84
C GLY A 25 9.33 12.03 -8.87
N CYS A 26 9.34 10.72 -9.05
CA CYS A 26 8.37 10.00 -9.89
C CYS A 26 7.44 9.11 -9.06
N VAL A 27 6.28 8.79 -9.62
CA VAL A 27 5.25 7.95 -8.97
C VAL A 27 5.75 6.51 -8.81
N ALA A 28 5.15 5.78 -7.88
CA ALA A 28 5.40 4.37 -7.63
C ALA A 28 5.37 3.52 -8.92
N CYS A 29 6.35 2.63 -9.06
CA CYS A 29 6.63 1.88 -10.31
C CYS A 29 5.53 0.90 -10.71
N ASP A 30 4.61 0.56 -9.80
CA ASP A 30 3.46 -0.33 -10.02
C ASP A 30 2.19 0.41 -10.45
N GLN A 31 2.30 1.72 -10.69
CA GLN A 31 1.21 2.51 -11.25
C GLN A 31 1.34 2.60 -12.79
N PHE A 32 0.24 2.93 -13.47
CA PHE A 32 0.21 3.05 -14.94
C PHE A 32 0.80 1.83 -15.67
N THR A 33 0.51 0.63 -15.17
CA THR A 33 1.09 -0.64 -15.67
C THR A 33 0.67 -1.00 -17.08
N SER A 34 -0.39 -0.38 -17.61
CA SER A 34 -0.87 -0.52 -19.00
C SER A 34 -0.73 0.77 -19.83
N ASP A 35 -0.20 1.84 -19.25
CA ASP A 35 -0.01 3.13 -19.94
C ASP A 35 1.50 3.43 -20.11
N ARG A 36 2.07 2.89 -21.18
CA ARG A 36 3.46 3.15 -21.58
C ARG A 36 3.71 4.64 -21.83
N SER A 37 2.71 5.35 -22.39
CA SER A 37 2.86 6.77 -22.71
C SER A 37 3.04 7.65 -21.47
N TYR A 38 2.50 7.23 -20.31
CA TYR A 38 2.78 7.91 -19.05
C TYR A 38 4.28 7.89 -18.72
N TRP A 39 4.90 6.72 -18.83
CA TRP A 39 6.32 6.54 -18.51
C TRP A 39 7.26 7.20 -19.52
N GLU A 40 6.84 7.30 -20.79
CA GLU A 40 7.54 8.07 -21.82
C GLU A 40 7.52 9.58 -21.46
N ARG A 41 6.37 10.14 -21.08
CA ARG A 41 6.28 11.52 -20.60
C ARG A 41 7.08 11.76 -19.30
N ALA A 42 7.10 10.76 -18.40
CA ALA A 42 7.92 10.84 -17.20
C ALA A 42 9.43 10.90 -17.51
N ALA A 43 9.87 10.10 -18.49
CA ALA A 43 11.26 10.14 -18.96
C ALA A 43 11.60 11.49 -19.65
N GLU A 44 10.67 12.06 -20.42
CA GLU A 44 10.83 13.40 -20.99
C GLU A 44 10.93 14.50 -19.92
N ALA A 45 10.07 14.43 -18.89
CA ALA A 45 10.08 15.38 -17.77
C ALA A 45 11.37 15.30 -16.94
N ALA A 46 11.95 14.11 -16.81
CA ALA A 46 13.21 13.88 -16.11
C ALA A 46 14.46 14.18 -16.96
N ALA A 47 14.30 14.46 -18.26
CA ALA A 47 15.42 14.59 -19.18
C ALA A 47 16.41 15.70 -18.76
N GLY A 48 17.70 15.37 -18.80
CA GLY A 48 18.78 16.33 -18.47
C GLY A 48 19.00 16.59 -16.97
N SER A 49 18.28 15.91 -16.08
CA SER A 49 18.44 16.01 -14.63
C SER A 49 18.50 14.61 -13.99
N PRO A 50 19.21 14.45 -12.86
CA PRO A 50 19.04 13.25 -12.04
C PRO A 50 17.58 13.08 -11.62
N SER A 51 17.10 11.81 -11.62
CA SER A 51 15.71 11.49 -11.26
C SER A 51 15.63 10.13 -10.58
N ALA A 52 14.72 10.01 -9.60
CA ALA A 52 14.37 8.74 -8.99
C ALA A 52 13.82 7.72 -10.00
N LEU A 53 13.30 8.17 -11.15
CA LEU A 53 12.90 7.32 -12.26
C LEU A 53 14.05 6.41 -12.74
N ASN A 54 15.29 6.87 -12.66
CA ASN A 54 16.47 6.10 -13.08
C ASN A 54 16.91 5.05 -12.02
N LEU A 55 16.27 5.03 -10.85
CA LEU A 55 16.53 4.09 -9.76
C LEU A 55 15.50 2.97 -9.68
N ILE A 56 14.48 2.99 -10.54
CA ILE A 56 13.36 2.05 -10.50
C ILE A 56 13.14 1.39 -11.86
N LEU A 57 12.43 0.25 -11.85
CA LEU A 57 11.92 -0.40 -13.04
C LEU A 57 10.39 -0.31 -13.05
N PRO A 58 9.76 0.56 -13.87
CA PRO A 58 8.32 0.61 -14.01
C PRO A 58 7.75 -0.74 -14.50
N GLU A 59 6.64 -1.18 -13.89
CA GLU A 59 6.08 -2.52 -14.15
C GLU A 59 5.62 -2.74 -15.59
N VAL A 60 5.31 -1.67 -16.31
CA VAL A 60 4.97 -1.72 -17.74
C VAL A 60 6.09 -2.35 -18.60
N TYR A 61 7.34 -2.39 -18.09
CA TYR A 61 8.50 -2.94 -18.80
C TYR A 61 8.92 -4.34 -18.33
N LEU A 62 8.24 -4.94 -17.32
CA LEU A 62 8.67 -6.20 -16.71
C LEU A 62 8.67 -7.42 -17.66
N GLU A 63 7.89 -7.37 -18.73
CA GLU A 63 7.80 -8.46 -19.72
C GLU A 63 8.74 -8.25 -20.92
N GLU A 64 9.56 -7.20 -20.93
CA GLU A 64 10.48 -6.90 -22.02
C GLU A 64 11.76 -7.74 -21.95
N SER A 65 12.31 -8.08 -23.10
CA SER A 65 13.50 -8.92 -23.21
C SER A 65 14.78 -8.25 -22.67
N ASP A 66 14.78 -6.91 -22.57
CA ASP A 66 15.91 -6.10 -22.09
C ASP A 66 15.90 -5.82 -20.59
N VAL A 67 14.99 -6.41 -19.83
CA VAL A 67 14.89 -6.24 -18.36
C VAL A 67 16.26 -6.45 -17.65
N PRO A 68 17.08 -7.48 -17.97
CA PRO A 68 18.38 -7.62 -17.34
C PRO A 68 19.31 -6.42 -17.59
N ALA A 69 19.32 -5.86 -18.79
CA ALA A 69 20.12 -4.68 -19.13
C ALA A 69 19.60 -3.43 -18.39
N ARG A 70 18.28 -3.26 -18.28
CA ARG A 70 17.69 -2.17 -17.48
C ARG A 70 18.06 -2.27 -16.01
N VAL A 71 18.00 -3.46 -15.42
CA VAL A 71 18.38 -3.68 -14.02
C VAL A 71 19.87 -3.36 -13.80
N ALA A 72 20.76 -3.81 -14.70
CA ALA A 72 22.17 -3.46 -14.61
C ALA A 72 22.39 -1.94 -14.66
N LYS A 73 21.67 -1.23 -15.54
CA LYS A 73 21.74 0.23 -15.65
C LYS A 73 21.22 0.93 -14.40
N ILE A 74 20.16 0.41 -13.79
CA ILE A 74 19.63 0.92 -12.52
C ILE A 74 20.69 0.80 -11.42
N HIS A 75 21.37 -0.35 -11.30
CA HIS A 75 22.43 -0.54 -10.30
C HIS A 75 23.61 0.43 -10.50
N GLU A 76 24.10 0.57 -11.74
CA GLU A 76 25.13 1.57 -12.05
C GLU A 76 24.70 2.99 -11.65
N THR A 77 23.43 3.34 -11.92
CA THR A 77 22.89 4.65 -11.58
C THR A 77 22.76 4.83 -10.08
N MET A 78 22.35 3.77 -9.33
CA MET A 78 22.30 3.80 -7.88
C MET A 78 23.69 4.08 -7.27
N GLU A 79 24.74 3.43 -7.78
CA GLU A 79 26.12 3.69 -7.34
C GLU A 79 26.55 5.14 -7.62
N ASP A 80 26.29 5.64 -8.82
CA ASP A 80 26.59 7.04 -9.17
C ASP A 80 25.82 8.02 -8.27
N TYR A 81 24.52 7.79 -8.09
CA TYR A 81 23.68 8.68 -7.30
C TYR A 81 24.03 8.67 -5.81
N ALA A 82 24.44 7.52 -5.28
CA ALA A 82 24.90 7.41 -3.89
C ALA A 82 26.14 8.26 -3.61
N HIS A 83 26.98 8.53 -4.62
CA HIS A 83 28.21 9.31 -4.50
C HIS A 83 28.06 10.77 -4.95
N ASN A 84 27.32 11.02 -6.03
CA ASN A 84 27.36 12.30 -6.73
C ASN A 84 26.05 13.10 -6.65
N VAL A 85 24.92 12.47 -6.36
CA VAL A 85 23.58 13.10 -6.42
C VAL A 85 22.94 13.23 -5.04
N LEU A 86 23.01 12.19 -4.22
CA LEU A 86 22.40 12.12 -2.89
C LEU A 86 23.35 12.74 -1.84
N THR A 87 23.52 14.06 -1.90
CA THR A 87 24.52 14.80 -1.11
C THR A 87 24.02 15.33 0.21
N ARG A 88 22.73 15.17 0.52
CA ARG A 88 22.11 15.61 1.77
C ARG A 88 21.58 14.40 2.55
N ALA A 89 21.53 14.52 3.88
CA ALA A 89 21.00 13.46 4.73
C ALA A 89 20.19 14.00 5.89
N VAL A 90 19.32 13.14 6.42
CA VAL A 90 18.58 13.30 7.68
C VAL A 90 18.81 12.06 8.52
N ASP A 91 19.29 12.25 9.76
CA ASP A 91 19.45 11.18 10.76
C ASP A 91 18.25 11.18 11.72
N GLY A 92 17.14 10.63 11.25
CA GLY A 92 15.88 10.73 11.98
C GLY A 92 14.70 10.21 11.17
N PHE A 93 13.57 10.90 11.31
CA PHE A 93 12.43 10.76 10.41
C PHE A 93 12.31 12.00 9.51
N ILE A 94 11.52 11.88 8.45
CA ILE A 94 11.03 13.04 7.70
C ILE A 94 9.52 13.10 7.87
N TYR A 95 9.02 14.20 8.45
CA TYR A 95 7.60 14.51 8.41
C TYR A 95 7.26 15.05 7.02
N VAL A 96 6.20 14.52 6.40
CA VAL A 96 5.80 14.83 5.02
C VAL A 96 4.38 15.36 4.99
N GLU A 97 4.18 16.44 4.24
CA GLU A 97 2.85 16.87 3.80
C GLU A 97 2.77 16.77 2.29
N ARG A 98 1.81 16.01 1.80
CA ARG A 98 1.48 15.91 0.38
C ARG A 98 0.13 16.54 0.11
N THR A 99 0.10 17.64 -0.63
CA THR A 99 -1.14 18.24 -1.14
C THR A 99 -1.51 17.58 -2.45
N GLU A 100 -2.59 16.84 -2.44
CA GLU A 100 -3.16 16.14 -3.59
C GLU A 100 -3.89 17.11 -4.52
N ARG A 101 -4.22 16.68 -5.74
CA ARG A 101 -4.99 17.50 -6.69
C ARG A 101 -6.36 17.95 -6.14
N SER A 102 -6.94 17.16 -5.29
CA SER A 102 -8.18 17.48 -4.55
C SER A 102 -8.05 18.66 -3.58
N GLY A 103 -6.81 19.10 -3.29
CA GLY A 103 -6.48 20.07 -2.26
C GLY A 103 -6.38 19.48 -0.85
N ARG A 104 -6.60 18.16 -0.69
CA ARG A 104 -6.40 17.49 0.59
C ARG A 104 -4.90 17.36 0.89
N VAL A 105 -4.56 17.47 2.18
CA VAL A 105 -3.19 17.35 2.66
C VAL A 105 -3.03 16.03 3.40
N ARG A 106 -2.30 15.08 2.80
CA ARG A 106 -1.89 13.85 3.44
C ARG A 106 -0.65 14.09 4.27
N GLN A 107 -0.69 13.69 5.52
CA GLN A 107 0.42 13.75 6.46
C GLN A 107 1.02 12.37 6.65
N GLY A 108 2.35 12.29 6.66
CA GLY A 108 3.09 11.05 6.82
C GLY A 108 4.40 11.24 7.57
N LEU A 109 4.96 10.14 8.00
CA LEU A 109 6.26 10.07 8.64
C LEU A 109 7.13 9.03 7.91
N VAL A 110 8.23 9.46 7.29
CA VAL A 110 9.16 8.56 6.60
C VAL A 110 10.24 8.10 7.57
N GLY A 111 10.44 6.80 7.65
CA GLY A 111 11.42 6.13 8.48
C GLY A 111 11.63 4.69 8.01
N LYS A 112 12.37 3.89 8.77
CA LYS A 112 12.61 2.48 8.42
C LYS A 112 11.76 1.53 9.28
N ILE A 113 11.15 0.53 8.64
CA ILE A 113 10.47 -0.59 9.31
C ILE A 113 11.40 -1.79 9.43
N ASP A 114 11.25 -2.56 10.53
CA ASP A 114 11.99 -3.80 10.74
C ASP A 114 11.29 -4.96 10.02
N LEU A 115 11.97 -5.55 9.03
CA LEU A 115 11.47 -6.70 8.29
C LEU A 115 11.33 -7.96 9.16
N GLU A 116 11.97 -8.03 10.33
CA GLU A 116 11.74 -9.09 11.32
C GLU A 116 10.37 -8.93 12.01
N ALA A 117 9.82 -7.72 12.07
CA ALA A 117 8.48 -7.46 12.58
C ALA A 117 7.38 -7.66 11.53
N TYR A 118 7.73 -7.99 10.28
CA TYR A 118 6.82 -8.18 9.15
C TYR A 118 6.81 -9.62 8.65
N SER A 119 5.63 -10.12 8.28
CA SER A 119 5.48 -11.37 7.56
C SER A 119 4.22 -11.32 6.68
N TYR A 120 4.33 -11.84 5.47
CA TYR A 120 3.21 -12.05 4.55
C TYR A 120 2.76 -13.52 4.50
N ALA A 121 3.37 -14.40 5.30
CA ALA A 121 2.98 -15.80 5.37
C ALA A 121 1.55 -15.94 5.90
N GLN A 122 0.78 -16.83 5.29
CA GLN A 122 -0.60 -17.06 5.67
C GLN A 122 -0.70 -17.50 7.15
N GLY A 123 -1.58 -16.84 7.90
CA GLY A 123 -1.81 -17.12 9.32
C GLY A 123 -0.76 -16.52 10.26
N ALA A 124 0.32 -15.90 9.76
CA ALA A 124 1.27 -15.17 10.59
C ALA A 124 0.62 -13.94 11.22
N ARG A 125 1.00 -13.64 12.47
CA ARG A 125 0.48 -12.48 13.23
C ARG A 125 1.61 -11.62 13.79
N PRO A 126 2.49 -11.07 12.94
CA PRO A 126 3.54 -10.12 13.38
C PRO A 126 2.95 -8.75 13.70
N ALA A 127 3.78 -7.82 14.21
CA ALA A 127 3.39 -6.45 14.49
C ALA A 127 3.05 -5.65 13.21
N ILE A 128 3.66 -6.01 12.07
CA ILE A 128 3.38 -5.44 10.75
C ILE A 128 2.75 -6.52 9.87
N ARG A 129 1.57 -6.25 9.31
CA ARG A 129 0.83 -7.21 8.48
C ARG A 129 0.46 -6.61 7.12
N PRO A 130 0.44 -7.42 6.05
CA PRO A 130 -0.15 -7.00 4.78
C PRO A 130 -1.65 -6.74 4.95
N SER A 131 -2.18 -5.77 4.22
CA SER A 131 -3.64 -5.58 4.13
C SER A 131 -4.29 -6.59 3.20
N GLU A 132 -3.60 -6.98 2.13
CA GLU A 132 -4.09 -7.92 1.13
C GLU A 132 -3.16 -9.11 0.98
N ARG A 133 -3.68 -10.21 0.44
CA ARG A 133 -2.89 -11.40 0.13
C ARG A 133 -1.78 -11.07 -0.87
N THR A 134 -0.55 -11.39 -0.51
CA THR A 134 0.62 -11.28 -1.39
C THR A 134 0.56 -12.34 -2.49
N VAL A 135 0.74 -11.93 -3.73
CA VAL A 135 0.87 -12.81 -4.90
C VAL A 135 2.35 -13.13 -5.06
N GLU A 136 2.75 -14.35 -4.66
CA GLU A 136 4.17 -14.74 -4.59
C GLU A 136 4.86 -14.70 -5.96
N GLU A 137 4.13 -14.99 -7.04
CA GLU A 137 4.62 -14.94 -8.42
C GLU A 137 5.07 -13.53 -8.85
N ARG A 138 4.61 -12.50 -8.16
CA ARG A 138 5.02 -11.10 -8.40
C ARG A 138 6.30 -10.70 -7.67
N ILE A 139 6.81 -11.52 -6.76
CA ILE A 139 8.02 -11.21 -5.97
C ILE A 139 9.30 -11.31 -6.81
N PRO A 140 9.55 -12.39 -7.62
CA PRO A 140 10.82 -12.58 -8.29
C PRO A 140 11.28 -11.43 -9.20
N PRO A 141 10.45 -10.81 -10.04
CA PRO A 141 10.89 -9.69 -10.87
C PRO A 141 11.36 -8.47 -10.06
N ARG A 142 10.69 -8.18 -8.92
CA ARG A 142 11.06 -7.08 -8.03
C ARG A 142 12.32 -7.39 -7.24
N MET A 143 12.52 -8.65 -6.86
CA MET A 143 13.75 -9.11 -6.24
C MET A 143 14.95 -8.95 -7.18
N ALA A 144 14.77 -9.14 -8.50
CA ALA A 144 15.85 -8.96 -9.47
C ALA A 144 16.41 -7.52 -9.43
N VAL A 145 15.56 -6.52 -9.24
CA VAL A 145 16.01 -5.13 -9.06
C VAL A 145 16.71 -4.93 -7.72
N ARG A 146 16.18 -5.54 -6.63
CA ARG A 146 16.73 -5.35 -5.27
C ARG A 146 18.06 -6.09 -5.05
N ARG A 147 18.24 -7.27 -5.68
CA ARG A 147 19.54 -7.97 -5.63
C ARG A 147 20.63 -7.15 -6.31
N GLY A 148 21.69 -6.82 -5.57
CA GLY A 148 22.79 -5.99 -6.06
C GLY A 148 22.51 -4.50 -6.04
N ALA A 149 21.33 -4.05 -5.61
CA ALA A 149 21.07 -2.64 -5.38
C ALA A 149 21.84 -2.14 -4.15
N CYS A 150 22.47 -0.97 -4.24
CA CYS A 150 23.09 -0.29 -3.09
C CYS A 150 22.11 0.64 -2.37
N LEU A 151 21.05 1.06 -3.06
CA LEU A 151 20.03 1.98 -2.57
C LEU A 151 18.63 1.36 -2.59
N GLU A 152 17.77 1.88 -1.76
CA GLU A 152 16.31 1.74 -1.90
C GLU A 152 15.65 3.12 -1.86
N THR A 153 14.46 3.23 -2.43
CA THR A 153 13.58 4.39 -2.33
C THR A 153 12.20 3.95 -1.85
N PRO A 154 11.52 4.74 -0.97
CA PRO A 154 10.31 4.27 -0.30
C PRO A 154 9.14 4.20 -1.27
N HIS A 155 8.65 3.00 -1.48
CA HIS A 155 7.42 2.70 -2.21
C HIS A 155 6.25 2.50 -1.27
N VAL A 156 6.55 1.93 -0.09
CA VAL A 156 5.55 1.40 0.82
C VAL A 156 4.89 2.51 1.62
N MET A 157 3.57 2.53 1.63
CA MET A 157 2.76 3.31 2.55
C MET A 157 2.19 2.38 3.62
N MET A 158 2.55 2.66 4.87
CA MET A 158 2.05 1.97 6.05
C MET A 158 0.91 2.76 6.66
N LEU A 159 -0.04 2.07 7.27
CA LEU A 159 -1.14 2.67 8.01
C LEU A 159 -1.01 2.38 9.49
N ALA A 160 -1.20 3.40 10.30
CA ALA A 160 -1.40 3.30 11.75
C ALA A 160 -2.89 3.50 12.07
N ASP A 161 -3.44 2.68 12.98
CA ASP A 161 -4.78 2.86 13.52
C ASP A 161 -4.74 3.74 14.76
N ASP A 162 -4.58 5.06 14.55
CA ASP A 162 -4.39 6.06 15.61
C ASP A 162 -5.54 7.11 15.63
N PRO A 163 -6.75 6.74 16.12
CA PRO A 163 -7.87 7.68 16.18
C PRO A 163 -7.64 8.85 17.14
N ALA A 164 -6.69 8.73 18.08
CA ALA A 164 -6.33 9.79 19.00
C ALA A 164 -5.28 10.76 18.43
N CYS A 165 -4.79 10.54 17.20
CA CYS A 165 -3.83 11.39 16.52
C CYS A 165 -2.56 11.65 17.36
N THR A 166 -1.96 10.59 17.90
CA THR A 166 -0.82 10.69 18.85
C THR A 166 0.54 10.60 18.17
N LEU A 167 0.61 9.99 16.96
CA LEU A 167 1.85 9.66 16.28
C LEU A 167 2.33 10.77 15.33
N ILE A 168 1.54 11.15 14.34
CA ILE A 168 1.95 12.01 13.22
C ILE A 168 1.54 13.46 13.43
N GLU A 169 0.30 13.69 13.78
CA GLU A 169 -0.31 15.04 13.88
C GLU A 169 0.41 15.96 14.87
N PRO A 170 0.93 15.48 16.03
CA PRO A 170 1.68 16.32 16.94
C PRO A 170 3.03 16.81 16.37
N ILE A 171 3.61 16.06 15.43
CA ILE A 171 4.83 16.49 14.72
C ILE A 171 4.45 17.58 13.72
N GLY A 172 3.37 17.38 12.96
CA GLY A 172 2.85 18.36 12.01
C GLY A 172 2.49 19.71 12.67
N ALA A 173 1.94 19.67 13.89
CA ALA A 173 1.64 20.89 14.66
C ALA A 173 2.89 21.72 14.98
N ARG A 174 4.06 21.10 14.99
CA ARG A 174 5.36 21.74 15.27
C ARG A 174 6.25 21.89 14.05
N LYS A 175 5.75 21.66 12.83
CA LYS A 175 6.57 21.68 11.60
C LYS A 175 7.34 22.99 11.38
N ASN A 176 6.82 24.12 11.86
CA ASN A 176 7.49 25.42 11.75
C ASN A 176 8.75 25.54 12.64
N GLU A 177 8.95 24.61 13.59
CA GLU A 177 10.14 24.51 14.44
C GLU A 177 11.19 23.58 13.80
N LEU A 178 10.82 22.85 12.75
CA LEU A 178 11.65 21.83 12.11
C LEU A 178 12.36 22.38 10.88
N ARG A 179 13.52 21.82 10.56
CA ARG A 179 14.25 22.13 9.33
C ARG A 179 13.55 21.53 8.12
N LYS A 180 13.04 22.39 7.22
CA LYS A 180 12.48 21.95 5.94
C LYS A 180 13.61 21.38 5.09
N VAL A 181 13.41 20.20 4.52
CA VAL A 181 14.44 19.49 3.74
C VAL A 181 14.12 19.42 2.25
N TYR A 182 12.86 19.51 1.89
CA TYR A 182 12.42 19.66 0.51
C TYR A 182 11.02 20.28 0.43
N GLU A 183 10.73 20.92 -0.70
CA GLU A 183 9.40 21.43 -1.04
C GLU A 183 9.33 21.65 -2.56
N GLY A 184 8.23 21.26 -3.18
CA GLY A 184 7.99 21.52 -4.61
C GLY A 184 6.84 20.72 -5.19
N GLU A 185 6.59 21.00 -6.47
CA GLU A 185 5.63 20.25 -7.28
C GLU A 185 6.20 18.86 -7.63
N LEU A 186 5.30 17.90 -7.82
CA LEU A 186 5.65 16.56 -8.24
C LEU A 186 5.43 16.36 -9.76
N MET A 187 6.24 15.49 -10.33
CA MET A 187 6.23 15.16 -11.76
C MET A 187 4.82 14.88 -12.30
N LEU A 188 4.54 15.36 -13.51
CA LEU A 188 3.29 15.13 -14.23
C LEU A 188 2.03 15.52 -13.45
N GLY A 189 2.13 16.56 -12.64
CA GLY A 189 1.01 17.08 -11.87
C GLY A 189 0.60 16.17 -10.71
N GLY A 190 1.56 15.48 -10.10
CA GLY A 190 1.34 14.66 -8.91
C GLY A 190 0.95 15.45 -7.66
N GLY A 191 0.76 16.77 -7.74
CA GLY A 191 0.49 17.65 -6.63
C GLY A 191 1.77 18.20 -6.00
N HIS A 192 1.64 18.80 -4.82
CA HIS A 192 2.74 19.44 -4.10
C HIS A 192 3.18 18.60 -2.90
N ILE A 193 4.49 18.57 -2.62
CA ILE A 193 5.04 17.87 -1.46
C ILE A 193 6.02 18.76 -0.70
N ALA A 194 6.01 18.66 0.63
CA ALA A 194 7.00 19.28 1.49
C ALA A 194 7.41 18.31 2.61
N GLY A 195 8.68 18.33 2.98
CA GLY A 195 9.26 17.47 4.01
C GLY A 195 10.09 18.23 5.02
N TRP A 196 10.03 17.82 6.28
CA TRP A 196 10.77 18.39 7.41
C TRP A 196 11.52 17.32 8.18
N ALA A 197 12.79 17.59 8.51
CA ALA A 197 13.62 16.69 9.30
C ALA A 197 13.15 16.65 10.76
N VAL A 198 12.98 15.46 11.29
CA VAL A 198 12.65 15.18 12.70
C VAL A 198 13.85 14.48 13.33
N GLU A 199 14.76 15.26 13.88
CA GLU A 199 16.05 14.83 14.43
C GLU A 199 16.15 15.11 15.95
N ASP A 200 15.24 15.91 16.50
CA ASP A 200 15.23 16.26 17.93
C ASP A 200 14.97 15.03 18.79
N PRO A 201 15.85 14.72 19.79
CA PRO A 201 15.72 13.52 20.62
C PRO A 201 14.39 13.43 21.39
N ALA A 202 13.80 14.55 21.79
CA ALA A 202 12.53 14.55 22.52
C ALA A 202 11.37 14.19 21.57
N LEU A 203 11.42 14.63 20.31
CA LEU A 203 10.44 14.22 19.28
C LEU A 203 10.61 12.76 18.89
N LEU A 204 11.85 12.28 18.75
CA LEU A 204 12.12 10.86 18.49
C LEU A 204 11.60 9.97 19.61
N ALA A 205 11.83 10.34 20.87
CA ALA A 205 11.30 9.61 22.03
C ALA A 205 9.77 9.65 22.08
N ARG A 206 9.13 10.75 21.69
CA ARG A 206 7.67 10.86 21.61
C ARG A 206 7.08 9.94 20.55
N ILE A 207 7.69 9.88 19.36
CA ILE A 207 7.27 8.97 18.28
C ILE A 207 7.39 7.53 18.74
N ASP A 208 8.50 7.16 19.37
CA ASP A 208 8.71 5.80 19.91
C ASP A 208 7.66 5.43 20.96
N ALA A 209 7.37 6.35 21.90
CA ALA A 209 6.34 6.15 22.93
C ALA A 209 4.93 5.99 22.30
N ALA A 210 4.60 6.77 21.27
CA ALA A 210 3.32 6.63 20.56
C ALA A 210 3.20 5.27 19.84
N LEU A 211 4.26 4.83 19.16
CA LEU A 211 4.30 3.51 18.51
C LEU A 211 4.19 2.36 19.51
N GLN A 212 4.89 2.46 20.65
CA GLN A 212 4.78 1.47 21.72
C GLN A 212 3.35 1.43 22.30
N GLY A 213 2.71 2.60 22.46
CA GLY A 213 1.32 2.70 22.87
C GLY A 213 0.38 2.00 21.88
N LEU A 214 0.49 2.32 20.59
CA LEU A 214 -0.32 1.70 19.52
C LEU A 214 -0.13 0.19 19.42
N GLY A 215 1.10 -0.31 19.65
CA GLY A 215 1.45 -1.73 19.64
C GLY A 215 1.25 -2.43 20.99
N SER A 216 0.72 -1.75 22.01
CA SER A 216 0.53 -2.36 23.33
C SER A 216 -0.63 -3.35 23.33
N GLN A 217 -0.50 -4.42 24.15
CA GLN A 217 -1.56 -5.42 24.31
C GLN A 217 -2.85 -4.80 24.88
N GLU A 218 -2.71 -3.84 25.81
CA GLU A 218 -3.85 -3.16 26.44
C GLU A 218 -4.68 -2.38 25.42
N VAL A 219 -4.03 -1.56 24.58
CA VAL A 219 -4.72 -0.79 23.52
C VAL A 219 -5.32 -1.73 22.48
N PHE A 220 -4.60 -2.78 22.10
CA PHE A 220 -5.09 -3.79 21.15
C PHE A 220 -6.35 -4.51 21.67
N ASP A 221 -6.31 -5.00 22.90
CA ASP A 221 -7.43 -5.72 23.52
C ASP A 221 -8.67 -4.83 23.74
N ALA A 222 -8.45 -3.52 23.98
CA ALA A 222 -9.54 -2.56 24.09
C ALA A 222 -10.20 -2.25 22.74
N LYS A 223 -9.39 -2.15 21.67
CA LYS A 223 -9.90 -1.88 20.31
C LYS A 223 -10.56 -3.10 19.67
N TYR A 224 -10.03 -4.30 19.92
CA TYR A 224 -10.44 -5.55 19.28
C TYR A 224 -10.79 -6.61 20.32
N PRO A 225 -11.88 -6.41 21.10
CA PRO A 225 -12.27 -7.32 22.17
C PRO A 225 -12.54 -8.76 21.71
N GLU A 226 -12.94 -8.93 20.43
CA GLU A 226 -13.15 -10.25 19.82
C GLU A 226 -11.83 -11.00 19.54
N ALA A 227 -10.70 -10.27 19.47
CA ALA A 227 -9.37 -10.83 19.26
C ALA A 227 -8.46 -10.72 20.51
N ARG A 228 -9.08 -10.50 21.68
CA ARG A 228 -8.34 -10.31 22.94
C ARG A 228 -7.29 -11.40 23.19
N GLY A 229 -6.08 -10.97 23.56
CA GLY A 229 -4.93 -11.85 23.80
C GLY A 229 -4.19 -12.32 22.55
N ALA A 230 -4.66 -11.95 21.35
CA ALA A 230 -3.88 -12.14 20.13
C ALA A 230 -2.72 -11.16 20.09
N LYS A 231 -1.68 -11.46 19.28
CA LYS A 231 -0.55 -10.53 19.10
C LYS A 231 -1.02 -9.21 18.48
N PRO A 232 -0.64 -8.05 19.04
CA PRO A 232 -1.02 -6.75 18.52
C PRO A 232 -0.62 -6.55 17.07
N LEU A 233 -1.44 -5.77 16.35
CA LEU A 233 -1.13 -5.21 15.05
C LEU A 233 -0.80 -3.73 15.26
N THR A 234 0.45 -3.36 15.00
CA THR A 234 0.91 -1.97 15.15
C THR A 234 0.72 -1.19 13.85
N LEU A 235 1.14 -1.78 12.72
CA LEU A 235 1.06 -1.17 11.39
C LEU A 235 0.50 -2.17 10.38
N ALA A 236 -0.33 -1.67 9.48
CA ALA A 236 -0.79 -2.42 8.30
C ALA A 236 -0.17 -1.84 7.02
N VAL A 237 0.11 -2.68 6.03
CA VAL A 237 0.54 -2.20 4.71
C VAL A 237 -0.69 -1.62 4.01
N GLY A 238 -0.68 -0.33 3.73
CA GLY A 238 -1.76 0.32 2.98
C GLY A 238 -1.56 0.22 1.47
N ASP A 239 -0.32 0.44 1.01
CA ASP A 239 0.06 0.31 -0.40
C ASP A 239 1.49 -0.21 -0.51
N GLY A 240 1.84 -0.85 -1.64
CA GLY A 240 3.16 -1.45 -1.85
C GLY A 240 3.36 -2.83 -1.21
N ASN A 241 2.29 -3.62 -1.03
CA ASN A 241 2.35 -4.97 -0.44
C ASN A 241 3.43 -5.86 -1.11
N HIS A 242 3.51 -5.87 -2.45
CA HIS A 242 4.50 -6.68 -3.17
C HIS A 242 5.93 -6.14 -3.03
N SER A 243 6.11 -4.82 -2.95
CA SER A 243 7.41 -4.20 -2.70
C SER A 243 7.95 -4.58 -1.33
N LEU A 244 7.12 -4.50 -0.28
CA LEU A 244 7.54 -4.91 1.06
C LEU A 244 7.80 -6.41 1.14
N ALA A 245 6.96 -7.23 0.51
CA ALA A 245 7.17 -8.67 0.44
C ALA A 245 8.48 -9.02 -0.27
N SER A 246 8.85 -8.27 -1.33
CA SER A 246 10.14 -8.45 -2.03
C SER A 246 11.34 -8.05 -1.17
N ALA A 247 11.20 -6.96 -0.39
CA ALA A 247 12.23 -6.58 0.58
C ALA A 247 12.42 -7.65 1.66
N LYS A 248 11.32 -8.21 2.18
CA LYS A 248 11.35 -9.33 3.14
C LYS A 248 11.97 -10.58 2.54
N ALA A 249 11.58 -10.97 1.33
CA ALA A 249 12.12 -12.14 0.66
C ALA A 249 13.63 -12.01 0.42
N TYR A 250 14.11 -10.82 0.01
CA TYR A 250 15.54 -10.55 -0.13
C TYR A 250 16.27 -10.63 1.22
N TRP A 251 15.69 -10.09 2.28
CA TRP A 251 16.26 -10.20 3.62
C TRP A 251 16.37 -11.67 4.07
N GLU A 252 15.33 -12.48 3.87
CA GLU A 252 15.35 -13.90 4.22
C GLU A 252 16.35 -14.72 3.38
N GLU A 253 16.62 -14.32 2.15
CA GLU A 253 17.66 -14.88 1.29
C GLU A 253 19.07 -14.52 1.80
N LEU A 254 19.28 -13.27 2.22
CA LEU A 254 20.56 -12.77 2.69
C LEU A 254 20.90 -13.23 4.12
N LYS A 255 19.92 -13.21 5.00
CA LYS A 255 20.07 -13.47 6.45
C LYS A 255 20.85 -14.73 6.81
N PRO A 256 20.70 -15.90 6.13
CA PRO A 256 21.48 -17.11 6.44
C PRO A 256 22.99 -16.96 6.18
N THR A 257 23.40 -16.00 5.34
CA THR A 257 24.82 -15.77 5.00
C THR A 257 25.54 -14.86 6.02
N LEU A 258 24.78 -14.25 6.94
CA LEU A 258 25.28 -13.28 7.92
C LEU A 258 25.49 -13.92 9.30
N THR A 259 26.48 -13.40 10.07
CA THR A 259 26.62 -13.77 11.48
C THR A 259 25.45 -13.23 12.31
N PRO A 260 25.20 -13.75 13.52
CA PRO A 260 24.15 -13.21 14.41
C PRO A 260 24.29 -11.70 14.65
N GLU A 261 25.49 -11.20 14.85
CA GLU A 261 25.79 -9.79 15.11
C GLU A 261 25.49 -8.93 13.86
N GLN A 262 25.88 -9.40 12.68
CA GLN A 262 25.58 -8.72 11.41
C GLN A 262 24.07 -8.66 11.15
N ARG A 263 23.30 -9.71 11.51
CA ARG A 263 21.84 -9.71 11.32
C ARG A 263 21.15 -8.58 12.08
N GLU A 264 21.71 -8.17 13.24
CA GLU A 264 21.11 -7.10 14.05
C GLU A 264 21.32 -5.70 13.43
N THR A 265 22.39 -5.50 12.66
CA THR A 265 22.78 -4.18 12.16
C THR A 265 22.72 -4.03 10.65
N HIS A 266 22.66 -5.14 9.90
CA HIS A 266 22.74 -5.12 8.44
C HIS A 266 21.63 -4.26 7.82
N PRO A 267 21.96 -3.30 6.95
CA PRO A 267 20.98 -2.34 6.39
C PRO A 267 19.78 -3.00 5.68
N ALA A 268 19.98 -4.14 5.03
CA ALA A 268 18.92 -4.86 4.32
C ALA A 268 17.84 -5.49 5.24
N ARG A 269 18.09 -5.57 6.58
CA ARG A 269 17.07 -5.94 7.57
C ARG A 269 15.90 -4.96 7.58
N TRP A 270 16.14 -3.74 7.14
CA TRP A 270 15.19 -2.64 7.23
C TRP A 270 14.67 -2.25 5.84
N CYS A 271 13.49 -1.64 5.81
CA CYS A 271 12.91 -1.08 4.59
C CYS A 271 12.39 0.33 4.87
N LEU A 272 12.75 1.29 4.02
CA LEU A 272 12.24 2.65 4.12
C LEU A 272 10.76 2.69 3.73
N ALA A 273 9.93 3.34 4.55
CA ALA A 273 8.48 3.44 4.35
C ALA A 273 7.92 4.76 4.87
N GLU A 274 6.78 5.18 4.35
CA GLU A 274 5.98 6.28 4.89
C GLU A 274 4.85 5.70 5.75
N VAL A 275 4.70 6.15 6.99
CA VAL A 275 3.58 5.81 7.86
C VAL A 275 2.57 6.95 7.84
N CYS A 276 1.30 6.63 7.56
CA CYS A 276 0.16 7.55 7.60
C CYS A 276 -0.87 7.09 8.64
N ASN A 277 -1.63 8.04 9.18
CA ASN A 277 -2.76 7.71 10.04
C ASN A 277 -3.97 7.36 9.17
N VAL A 278 -4.55 6.16 9.31
CA VAL A 278 -5.73 5.75 8.54
C VAL A 278 -6.93 6.68 8.78
N HIS A 279 -6.99 7.31 9.96
CA HIS A 279 -8.05 8.25 10.31
C HIS A 279 -7.88 9.64 9.71
N SER A 280 -6.74 9.94 9.06
CA SER A 280 -6.55 11.21 8.35
C SER A 280 -7.66 11.45 7.33
N PRO A 281 -8.25 12.67 7.26
CA PRO A 281 -9.25 13.00 6.24
C PRO A 281 -8.76 12.85 4.80
N ALA A 282 -7.44 12.95 4.59
CA ALA A 282 -6.82 12.79 3.28
C ALA A 282 -6.68 11.32 2.84
N ILE A 283 -6.79 10.36 3.75
CA ILE A 283 -6.80 8.95 3.40
C ILE A 283 -8.24 8.57 3.04
N GLU A 284 -8.53 8.46 1.77
CA GLU A 284 -9.80 7.88 1.29
C GLU A 284 -9.60 6.41 0.97
N ILE A 285 -10.54 5.60 1.43
CA ILE A 285 -10.57 4.16 1.15
C ILE A 285 -11.84 3.91 0.36
N GLU A 286 -11.67 3.62 -0.92
CA GLU A 286 -12.77 3.37 -1.83
C GLU A 286 -12.90 1.85 -2.10
N PRO A 287 -14.15 1.32 -2.11
CA PRO A 287 -14.36 -0.07 -2.48
C PRO A 287 -14.01 -0.29 -3.94
N ILE A 288 -13.34 -1.37 -4.25
CA ILE A 288 -13.17 -1.81 -5.63
C ILE A 288 -14.34 -2.73 -5.96
N HIS A 289 -15.14 -2.36 -6.94
CA HIS A 289 -16.31 -3.11 -7.39
C HIS A 289 -15.89 -4.27 -8.31
N ARG A 290 -16.80 -5.22 -8.55
CA ARG A 290 -16.60 -6.34 -9.46
C ARG A 290 -17.56 -6.22 -10.62
N VAL A 291 -17.09 -6.50 -11.85
CA VAL A 291 -17.92 -6.58 -13.05
C VAL A 291 -17.65 -7.90 -13.75
N LEU A 292 -18.71 -8.69 -13.95
CA LEU A 292 -18.64 -9.91 -14.74
C LEU A 292 -19.02 -9.61 -16.18
N PHE A 293 -18.29 -10.18 -17.13
CA PHE A 293 -18.54 -10.10 -18.56
C PHE A 293 -18.83 -11.47 -19.14
N ASN A 294 -19.46 -11.49 -20.30
CA ASN A 294 -19.87 -12.68 -21.05
C ASN A 294 -20.87 -13.54 -20.28
N VAL A 295 -21.76 -12.89 -19.51
CA VAL A 295 -22.75 -13.54 -18.66
C VAL A 295 -24.09 -12.84 -18.76
N ASP A 296 -25.18 -13.58 -18.52
CA ASP A 296 -26.52 -13.01 -18.39
C ASP A 296 -26.80 -12.62 -16.94
N CYS A 297 -27.36 -11.44 -16.72
CA CYS A 297 -27.63 -10.92 -15.37
C CYS A 297 -28.65 -11.77 -14.59
N GLY A 298 -29.67 -12.32 -15.29
CA GLY A 298 -30.64 -13.23 -14.66
C GLY A 298 -29.99 -14.53 -14.24
N ALA A 299 -29.11 -15.08 -15.09
CA ALA A 299 -28.36 -16.29 -14.75
C ALA A 299 -27.42 -16.07 -13.57
N VAL A 300 -26.74 -14.92 -13.47
CA VAL A 300 -25.91 -14.56 -12.33
C VAL A 300 -26.76 -14.47 -11.05
N LEU A 301 -27.92 -13.80 -11.10
CA LEU A 301 -28.81 -13.68 -9.94
C LEU A 301 -29.33 -15.04 -9.46
N LEU A 302 -29.79 -15.90 -10.38
CA LEU A 302 -30.26 -17.25 -10.03
C LEU A 302 -29.13 -18.11 -9.43
N ALA A 303 -27.94 -18.02 -10.01
CA ALA A 303 -26.77 -18.73 -9.48
C ALA A 303 -26.38 -18.21 -8.07
N LEU A 304 -26.46 -16.89 -7.85
CA LEU A 304 -26.19 -16.27 -6.55
C LEU A 304 -27.18 -16.75 -5.48
N ILE A 305 -28.48 -16.79 -5.79
CA ILE A 305 -29.50 -17.32 -4.89
C ILE A 305 -29.19 -18.78 -4.55
N SER A 306 -28.99 -19.61 -5.57
CA SER A 306 -28.72 -21.05 -5.37
C SER A 306 -27.41 -21.29 -4.58
N TRP A 307 -26.34 -20.50 -4.83
CA TRP A 307 -25.10 -20.58 -4.07
C TRP A 307 -25.31 -20.18 -2.62
N SER A 308 -26.06 -19.09 -2.40
CA SER A 308 -26.39 -18.60 -1.06
C SER A 308 -27.16 -19.64 -0.23
N ASP A 309 -28.16 -20.28 -0.82
CA ASP A 309 -28.92 -21.34 -0.16
C ASP A 309 -28.01 -22.53 0.17
N GLY A 310 -27.17 -22.96 -0.76
CA GLY A 310 -26.22 -24.06 -0.57
C GLY A 310 -25.17 -23.81 0.51
N ASN A 311 -24.84 -22.54 0.80
CA ASN A 311 -23.89 -22.13 1.83
C ASN A 311 -24.59 -21.59 3.11
N MET A 312 -25.87 -21.68 3.20
CA MET A 312 -26.70 -21.16 4.33
C MET A 312 -26.49 -19.65 4.56
N ALA A 313 -26.04 -18.90 3.51
CA ALA A 313 -25.77 -17.49 3.61
C ALA A 313 -27.04 -16.64 3.63
N GLY A 314 -28.14 -17.17 3.14
CA GLY A 314 -29.44 -16.50 3.01
C GLY A 314 -29.32 -15.18 2.25
N ILE A 315 -30.04 -15.04 1.13
CA ILE A 315 -30.05 -13.76 0.39
C ILE A 315 -31.42 -13.16 0.41
N CYS A 316 -31.53 -11.87 0.68
CA CYS A 316 -32.78 -11.14 0.64
C CYS A 316 -32.68 -9.89 -0.22
N PHE A 317 -33.82 -9.42 -0.76
CA PHE A 317 -33.89 -8.15 -1.47
C PHE A 317 -34.04 -7.00 -0.46
N GLY A 318 -33.27 -5.95 -0.67
CA GLY A 318 -33.17 -4.79 0.21
C GLY A 318 -31.88 -4.75 1.02
N SER A 319 -31.66 -3.63 1.73
CA SER A 319 -30.50 -3.47 2.59
C SER A 319 -30.76 -4.07 3.98
N SER A 320 -29.79 -4.76 4.52
CA SER A 320 -29.77 -5.23 5.91
C SER A 320 -28.63 -4.57 6.69
N LYS A 321 -28.62 -4.77 8.02
CA LYS A 321 -27.54 -4.30 8.88
C LYS A 321 -26.24 -5.11 8.76
N LYS A 322 -26.28 -6.25 8.05
CA LYS A 322 -25.11 -7.12 7.90
C LYS A 322 -24.34 -6.73 6.63
N GLN A 323 -24.45 -7.52 5.58
CA GLN A 323 -23.70 -7.27 4.34
C GLN A 323 -24.69 -6.99 3.21
N SER A 324 -24.64 -5.77 2.66
CA SER A 324 -25.47 -5.33 1.54
C SER A 324 -24.60 -4.94 0.36
N PHE A 325 -25.13 -5.11 -0.86
CA PHE A 325 -24.49 -4.71 -2.12
C PHE A 325 -25.57 -4.46 -3.18
N THR A 326 -25.19 -3.83 -4.29
CA THR A 326 -26.12 -3.69 -5.43
C THR A 326 -25.65 -4.59 -6.58
N LEU A 327 -26.53 -5.48 -7.02
CA LEU A 327 -26.37 -6.21 -8.27
C LEU A 327 -26.97 -5.36 -9.40
N ALA A 328 -26.13 -4.93 -10.32
CA ALA A 328 -26.50 -4.08 -11.44
C ALA A 328 -26.31 -4.81 -12.78
N GLY A 329 -27.30 -4.72 -13.64
CA GLY A 329 -27.25 -5.20 -15.02
C GLY A 329 -27.73 -4.10 -15.98
N PRO A 330 -27.90 -4.42 -17.29
CA PRO A 330 -28.26 -3.43 -18.31
C PRO A 330 -29.55 -2.66 -18.00
N HIS A 331 -30.50 -3.30 -17.34
CA HIS A 331 -31.84 -2.75 -17.10
C HIS A 331 -32.31 -2.88 -15.64
N ILE A 332 -31.46 -3.42 -14.76
CA ILE A 332 -31.81 -3.67 -13.36
C ILE A 332 -30.71 -3.17 -12.42
N ALA A 333 -31.11 -2.77 -11.23
CA ALA A 333 -30.23 -2.50 -10.12
C ALA A 333 -30.96 -2.89 -8.84
N ASN A 334 -30.63 -4.05 -8.29
CA ASN A 334 -31.26 -4.59 -7.09
C ASN A 334 -30.29 -4.49 -5.91
N VAL A 335 -30.74 -3.89 -4.82
CA VAL A 335 -30.04 -3.99 -3.54
C VAL A 335 -30.36 -5.36 -2.96
N LEU A 336 -29.31 -6.09 -2.62
CA LEU A 336 -29.33 -7.42 -2.04
C LEU A 336 -28.54 -7.43 -0.74
N SER A 337 -28.86 -8.36 0.16
CA SER A 337 -28.16 -8.53 1.43
C SER A 337 -28.00 -10.00 1.77
N PHE A 338 -26.87 -10.37 2.36
CA PHE A 338 -26.67 -11.67 2.99
C PHE A 338 -27.12 -11.63 4.45
N GLU A 339 -27.89 -12.63 4.89
CA GLU A 339 -28.35 -12.77 6.27
C GLU A 339 -27.25 -13.37 7.15
N ASP A 340 -26.58 -14.42 6.68
CA ASP A 340 -25.45 -15.09 7.34
C ASP A 340 -24.26 -15.21 6.39
N PRO A 341 -23.51 -14.10 6.19
CA PRO A 341 -22.44 -14.04 5.20
C PRO A 341 -21.30 -15.03 5.53
N VAL A 342 -20.72 -15.64 4.50
CA VAL A 342 -19.65 -16.65 4.64
C VAL A 342 -18.29 -16.04 4.94
N ALA A 343 -18.11 -14.74 4.72
CA ALA A 343 -16.87 -14.02 5.00
C ALA A 343 -17.13 -12.78 5.88
N PRO A 344 -16.12 -12.28 6.61
CA PRO A 344 -16.26 -11.10 7.48
C PRO A 344 -16.67 -9.82 6.74
N LEU A 345 -16.27 -9.67 5.47
CA LEU A 345 -16.56 -8.49 4.64
C LEU A 345 -17.43 -8.86 3.44
N THR A 346 -18.28 -7.93 3.00
CA THR A 346 -19.14 -8.09 1.81
C THR A 346 -18.32 -8.49 0.58
N VAL A 347 -17.18 -7.88 0.39
CA VAL A 347 -16.26 -8.19 -0.72
C VAL A 347 -15.82 -9.65 -0.70
N GLY A 348 -15.52 -10.20 0.48
CA GLY A 348 -15.11 -11.61 0.61
C GLY A 348 -16.22 -12.56 0.25
N THR A 349 -17.45 -12.32 0.74
CA THR A 349 -18.63 -13.14 0.40
C THR A 349 -18.93 -13.10 -1.11
N ILE A 350 -18.80 -11.92 -1.74
CA ILE A 350 -18.99 -11.76 -3.19
C ILE A 350 -17.87 -12.47 -3.98
N ASP A 351 -16.62 -12.38 -3.55
CA ASP A 351 -15.48 -13.02 -4.24
C ASP A 351 -15.63 -14.56 -4.18
N GLU A 352 -16.05 -15.14 -3.06
CA GLU A 352 -16.33 -16.58 -2.97
C GLU A 352 -17.46 -17.02 -3.92
N PHE A 353 -18.50 -16.21 -4.04
CA PHE A 353 -19.53 -16.44 -5.06
C PHE A 353 -18.99 -16.36 -6.48
N ILE A 354 -18.20 -15.32 -6.79
CA ILE A 354 -17.61 -15.12 -8.12
C ILE A 354 -16.69 -16.29 -8.49
N GLU A 355 -15.86 -16.76 -7.57
CA GLU A 355 -15.02 -17.95 -7.79
C GLU A 355 -15.86 -19.20 -8.07
N TYR A 356 -16.91 -19.43 -7.29
CA TYR A 356 -17.88 -20.53 -7.52
C TYR A 356 -18.54 -20.42 -8.90
N PHE A 357 -18.95 -19.21 -9.31
CA PHE A 357 -19.60 -18.95 -10.57
C PHE A 357 -18.65 -19.19 -11.77
N MET A 358 -17.46 -18.59 -11.73
CA MET A 358 -16.47 -18.70 -12.80
C MET A 358 -15.92 -20.13 -12.97
N ALA A 359 -15.89 -20.93 -11.90
CA ALA A 359 -15.53 -22.35 -12.00
C ALA A 359 -16.48 -23.14 -12.90
N ARG A 360 -17.75 -22.68 -13.04
CA ARG A 360 -18.84 -23.32 -13.81
C ARG A 360 -19.09 -22.64 -15.16
N HIS A 361 -18.68 -21.40 -15.33
CA HIS A 361 -18.87 -20.57 -16.51
C HIS A 361 -17.51 -20.12 -17.07
N LYS A 362 -16.88 -20.95 -17.88
CA LYS A 362 -15.49 -20.74 -18.36
C LYS A 362 -15.32 -19.54 -19.28
N GLU A 363 -16.41 -19.10 -19.93
CA GLU A 363 -16.50 -17.90 -20.76
C GLU A 363 -16.58 -16.60 -19.92
N ALA A 364 -16.97 -16.70 -18.64
CA ALA A 364 -17.08 -15.56 -17.76
C ALA A 364 -15.71 -14.94 -17.47
N ARG A 365 -15.65 -13.62 -17.38
CA ARG A 365 -14.49 -12.85 -16.98
C ARG A 365 -14.88 -11.87 -15.90
N VAL A 366 -14.02 -11.68 -14.92
CA VAL A 366 -14.19 -10.66 -13.87
C VAL A 366 -13.21 -9.53 -14.09
N ASP A 367 -13.69 -8.29 -13.94
CA ASP A 367 -12.86 -7.09 -13.84
C ASP A 367 -13.14 -6.33 -12.54
N TYR A 368 -12.18 -5.51 -12.13
CA TYR A 368 -12.16 -4.77 -10.88
C TYR A 368 -12.18 -3.28 -11.18
N VAL A 369 -13.23 -2.61 -10.77
CA VAL A 369 -13.54 -1.23 -11.17
C VAL A 369 -13.64 -0.33 -9.94
N HIS A 370 -12.94 0.81 -9.96
CA HIS A 370 -12.79 1.68 -8.80
C HIS A 370 -14.03 2.54 -8.51
N ASP A 371 -14.77 2.96 -9.51
CA ASP A 371 -15.88 3.90 -9.31
C ASP A 371 -17.22 3.35 -9.82
N GLU A 372 -18.30 3.73 -9.13
CA GLU A 372 -19.66 3.32 -9.48
C GLU A 372 -20.10 3.82 -10.87
N PRO A 373 -19.82 5.07 -11.32
CA PRO A 373 -20.14 5.50 -12.67
C PRO A 373 -19.54 4.61 -13.77
N ALA A 374 -18.29 4.18 -13.61
CA ALA A 374 -17.64 3.27 -14.56
C ALA A 374 -18.30 1.88 -14.55
N VAL A 375 -18.64 1.33 -13.38
CA VAL A 375 -19.42 0.08 -13.30
C VAL A 375 -20.74 0.22 -14.05
N ARG A 376 -21.48 1.30 -13.81
CA ARG A 376 -22.76 1.55 -14.48
C ARG A 376 -22.62 1.75 -16.00
N ALA A 377 -21.51 2.30 -16.47
CA ALA A 377 -21.23 2.37 -17.90
C ALA A 377 -20.98 0.97 -18.50
N LEU A 378 -20.21 0.12 -17.81
CA LEU A 378 -19.94 -1.25 -18.25
C LEU A 378 -21.20 -2.14 -18.20
N THR A 379 -22.08 -1.95 -17.22
CA THR A 379 -23.35 -2.71 -17.17
C THR A 379 -24.27 -2.38 -18.34
N LYS A 380 -24.27 -1.13 -18.84
CA LYS A 380 -25.02 -0.76 -20.07
C LYS A 380 -24.47 -1.44 -21.33
N GLN A 381 -23.23 -1.90 -21.29
CA GLN A 381 -22.58 -2.65 -22.37
C GLN A 381 -22.69 -4.18 -22.20
N GLY A 382 -23.53 -4.65 -21.27
CA GLY A 382 -23.79 -6.07 -21.05
C GLY A 382 -23.01 -6.68 -19.88
N GLY A 383 -22.25 -5.91 -19.12
CA GLY A 383 -21.61 -6.37 -17.88
C GLY A 383 -22.63 -6.57 -16.75
N VAL A 384 -22.28 -7.37 -15.77
CA VAL A 384 -23.03 -7.54 -14.50
C VAL A 384 -22.16 -7.05 -13.34
N GLY A 385 -22.57 -5.94 -12.73
CA GLY A 385 -21.80 -5.25 -11.70
C GLY A 385 -22.26 -5.65 -10.28
N PHE A 386 -21.28 -5.86 -9.40
CA PHE A 386 -21.47 -5.93 -7.95
C PHE A 386 -20.92 -4.63 -7.36
N LEU A 387 -21.83 -3.71 -7.04
CA LEU A 387 -21.47 -2.45 -6.39
C LEU A 387 -21.41 -2.71 -4.88
N LEU A 388 -20.21 -2.65 -4.35
CA LEU A 388 -19.92 -2.86 -2.93
C LEU A 388 -20.23 -1.59 -2.13
N PRO A 389 -20.62 -1.72 -0.85
CA PRO A 389 -20.82 -0.58 0.03
C PRO A 389 -19.52 0.19 0.25
N PRO A 390 -19.58 1.46 0.70
CA PRO A 390 -18.42 2.18 1.18
C PRO A 390 -17.64 1.35 2.20
N PHE A 391 -16.32 1.43 2.11
CA PHE A 391 -15.44 0.72 3.03
C PHE A 391 -15.09 1.65 4.20
N GLU A 392 -15.50 1.26 5.40
CA GLU A 392 -15.18 2.04 6.60
C GLU A 392 -13.71 1.84 7.00
N LYS A 393 -13.03 2.94 7.35
CA LYS A 393 -11.60 2.91 7.74
C LYS A 393 -11.34 1.99 8.95
N SER A 394 -12.27 1.95 9.89
CA SER A 394 -12.26 1.05 11.04
C SER A 394 -12.28 -0.43 10.65
N ASP A 395 -12.92 -0.77 9.52
CA ASP A 395 -13.06 -2.15 9.07
C ASP A 395 -11.77 -2.70 8.47
N LEU A 396 -10.86 -1.83 8.01
CA LEU A 396 -9.56 -2.24 7.49
C LEU A 396 -8.76 -3.02 8.54
N PHE A 397 -8.51 -2.39 9.68
CA PHE A 397 -7.74 -3.00 10.75
C PHE A 397 -8.49 -4.17 11.39
N LYS A 398 -9.79 -4.03 11.61
CA LYS A 398 -10.63 -5.11 12.12
C LYS A 398 -10.60 -6.32 11.18
N GLY A 399 -10.69 -6.12 9.87
CA GLY A 399 -10.60 -7.17 8.87
C GLY A 399 -9.25 -7.90 8.91
N ILE A 400 -8.14 -7.17 9.01
CA ILE A 400 -6.78 -7.75 9.12
C ILE A 400 -6.60 -8.51 10.44
N VAL A 401 -7.12 -7.97 11.55
CA VAL A 401 -7.01 -8.58 12.89
C VAL A 401 -7.81 -9.87 12.94
N MET A 402 -9.05 -9.89 12.45
CA MET A 402 -9.96 -11.02 12.52
C MET A 402 -9.74 -12.04 11.40
N GLY A 403 -9.54 -11.56 10.16
CA GLY A 403 -9.43 -12.37 8.95
C GLY A 403 -7.99 -12.71 8.52
N GLY A 404 -6.99 -12.04 9.08
CA GLY A 404 -5.57 -12.19 8.73
C GLY A 404 -5.16 -11.29 7.58
N VAL A 405 -5.81 -11.35 6.43
CA VAL A 405 -5.64 -10.45 5.27
C VAL A 405 -6.99 -10.24 4.62
N LEU A 406 -7.15 -9.09 3.96
CA LEU A 406 -8.34 -8.81 3.18
C LEU A 406 -8.29 -9.54 1.83
N PRO A 407 -9.42 -9.82 1.20
CA PRO A 407 -9.48 -10.28 -0.18
C PRO A 407 -8.69 -9.32 -1.09
N ARG A 408 -8.15 -9.87 -2.17
CA ARG A 408 -7.40 -9.07 -3.14
C ARG A 408 -8.29 -7.99 -3.76
N LYS A 409 -7.72 -6.79 -3.95
CA LYS A 409 -8.46 -5.65 -4.50
C LYS A 409 -9.76 -5.36 -3.74
N THR A 410 -9.69 -5.40 -2.42
CA THR A 410 -10.81 -5.00 -1.54
C THR A 410 -11.07 -3.52 -1.64
N PHE A 411 -10.02 -2.71 -1.66
CA PHE A 411 -10.09 -1.26 -1.65
C PHE A 411 -8.94 -0.64 -2.47
N SER A 412 -9.10 0.63 -2.82
CA SER A 412 -8.03 1.50 -3.28
C SER A 412 -7.87 2.67 -2.33
N MET A 413 -6.64 3.14 -2.16
CA MET A 413 -6.34 4.40 -1.48
C MET A 413 -5.90 5.42 -2.52
N GLY A 414 -6.82 6.31 -2.90
CA GLY A 414 -6.59 7.35 -3.90
C GLY A 414 -6.37 6.83 -5.32
N HIS A 415 -6.26 7.75 -6.25
CA HIS A 415 -5.97 7.50 -7.66
C HIS A 415 -4.47 7.22 -7.90
N ALA A 416 -4.10 6.79 -9.10
CA ALA A 416 -2.72 6.45 -9.45
C ALA A 416 -1.73 7.60 -9.21
N GLU A 417 -2.15 8.84 -9.51
CA GLU A 417 -1.35 10.05 -9.31
C GLU A 417 -1.19 10.44 -7.84
N GLU A 418 -2.04 9.91 -6.95
CA GLU A 418 -2.01 10.19 -5.50
C GLU A 418 -1.17 9.16 -4.73
N LYS A 419 -0.67 8.14 -5.42
CA LYS A 419 0.22 7.13 -4.83
C LYS A 419 1.56 7.73 -4.41
N ARG A 420 2.35 6.95 -3.66
CA ARG A 420 3.67 7.39 -3.19
C ARG A 420 4.56 7.79 -4.36
N TYR A 421 5.25 8.93 -4.23
CA TYR A 421 6.36 9.34 -5.09
C TYR A 421 7.68 9.01 -4.43
N TYR A 422 8.65 8.61 -5.22
CA TYR A 422 10.01 8.34 -4.77
C TYR A 422 10.76 9.65 -4.60
N ILE A 423 11.05 10.05 -3.38
CA ILE A 423 11.79 11.28 -3.05
C ILE A 423 13.04 10.94 -2.25
N GLU A 424 12.90 10.20 -1.18
CA GLU A 424 13.95 9.81 -0.26
C GLU A 424 14.64 8.53 -0.73
N CYS A 425 15.88 8.36 -0.31
CA CYS A 425 16.65 7.13 -0.52
C CYS A 425 17.30 6.66 0.78
N ARG A 426 17.73 5.41 0.81
CA ARG A 426 18.51 4.83 1.90
C ARG A 426 19.44 3.75 1.35
N LYS A 427 20.67 3.67 1.90
CA LYS A 427 21.57 2.54 1.61
C LYS A 427 21.03 1.25 2.22
N ILE A 428 21.14 0.15 1.47
CA ILE A 428 20.75 -1.21 1.90
C ILE A 428 21.91 -2.20 1.93
N ILE A 429 23.11 -1.71 1.64
CA ILE A 429 24.39 -2.39 1.80
C ILE A 429 25.27 -1.67 2.82
N GLU A 430 26.30 -2.36 3.36
CA GLU A 430 27.28 -1.79 4.27
C GLU A 430 28.23 -0.79 3.59
#